data_4fe60506eee8278d121f80eb652898d2
#
_entry.id   4fe60506eee8278d121f80eb652898d2
#
_cell.length_a   1.000
_cell.length_b   1.000
_cell.length_c   1.000
_cell.angle_alpha   90.00
_cell.angle_beta   90.00
_cell.angle_gamma   90.00
#
_symmetry.space_group_name_H-M   'P 1'
#
loop_
_entity.id
_entity.type
_entity.pdbx_description
1 polymer ?
#
loop_
_entity_poly.entity_id
_entity_poly.type
_entity_poly.pdbx_seq_one_letter_code
_entity_poly.pdbx_strand_id
1 'polypeptide(L)'
;MTIKPIITLALAAMTLGAAAQTVSAGKGGITTEMLQQIKKANKPNPADRALRNALAGTSINQLATNADNVDAHDTHFSNEVPGKGITDQKSSGRCWLFTGLNVMRAKMIQQQGLGSFQFSQSYNFFYDQLEKSNLFLQAVIDNASKPMDDKLVEWLFKNPLSDGGTFCGVIDVVSKYGLVPAEAMPESYNANNTQRMASILSLKLREYGLTLRKMAAAGKKGAELEKQKVQMLATVYHILSICLGEPVQQFTWTPRDASGKALAEPQLYTPQEFYKKYVGTDLKNSYVMLMNDPSRPYHKTYTIDMDRHSYDGMQWTYLNLPVDEIKAMAIASIKDSVMMYFSCDVGKYLDSKTGVLSLKNYDYESLFGTTFPMTKAERISTFASASSHAMTLMAVDLNAQGKPRKWMVENSWGASSGYNGHLIMTDEWFDEYMFRLVVDKKYVPAATLELLKQKPVKLPAWDPLFAGEE
;
A
#
# COMPACT_ATOMS: atom_id res chain seq x y z
N MET A 1 -68.51 -73.47 -20.79
CA MET A 1 -68.23 -73.37 -19.36
C MET A 1 -66.74 -73.10 -19.21
N THR A 2 -66.35 -71.94 -18.95
CA THR A 2 -64.91 -71.51 -18.86
C THR A 2 -64.83 -70.69 -17.58
N ILE A 3 -64.10 -71.22 -16.60
CA ILE A 3 -63.81 -70.59 -15.34
C ILE A 3 -62.57 -69.72 -15.52
N LYS A 4 -62.66 -68.43 -15.22
CA LYS A 4 -61.53 -67.53 -15.12
C LYS A 4 -61.02 -67.48 -13.69
N PRO A 5 -59.74 -67.56 -13.40
CA PRO A 5 -59.21 -67.34 -12.06
C PRO A 5 -58.95 -65.81 -11.83
N ILE A 6 -59.37 -65.37 -10.64
CA ILE A 6 -59.12 -64.00 -10.12
C ILE A 6 -57.69 -64.03 -9.56
N ILE A 7 -56.84 -63.13 -10.10
CA ILE A 7 -55.51 -62.89 -9.55
C ILE A 7 -55.60 -61.67 -8.62
N THR A 8 -55.42 -61.98 -7.33
CA THR A 8 -55.34 -60.94 -6.26
C THR A 8 -53.91 -60.40 -6.23
N LEU A 9 -53.74 -59.11 -6.62
CA LEU A 9 -52.45 -58.40 -6.57
C LEU A 9 -52.30 -57.84 -5.15
N ALA A 10 -51.38 -58.43 -4.37
CA ALA A 10 -50.97 -57.84 -3.07
C ALA A 10 -49.96 -56.72 -3.29
N LEU A 11 -50.36 -55.49 -2.98
CA LEU A 11 -49.48 -54.34 -2.99
C LEU A 11 -48.67 -54.36 -1.69
N ALA A 12 -47.37 -54.73 -1.79
CA ALA A 12 -46.45 -54.61 -0.68
C ALA A 12 -45.92 -53.11 -0.70
N ALA A 13 -46.39 -52.31 0.23
CA ALA A 13 -45.83 -50.97 0.49
C ALA A 13 -44.46 -51.12 1.15
N MET A 14 -43.40 -50.96 0.36
CA MET A 14 -42.05 -50.77 0.91
C MET A 14 -41.95 -49.33 1.40
N THR A 15 -42.05 -49.13 2.71
CA THR A 15 -41.62 -47.87 3.36
C THR A 15 -40.09 -47.82 3.33
N LEU A 16 -39.52 -47.10 2.37
CA LEU A 16 -38.14 -46.69 2.45
C LEU A 16 -38.02 -45.67 3.60
N GLY A 17 -37.64 -46.19 4.77
CA GLY A 17 -37.12 -45.35 5.84
C GLY A 17 -35.82 -44.73 5.40
N ALA A 18 -35.85 -43.45 4.95
CA ALA A 18 -34.66 -42.66 4.81
C ALA A 18 -34.07 -42.47 6.21
N ALA A 19 -33.14 -43.34 6.59
CA ALA A 19 -32.27 -43.09 7.72
C ALA A 19 -31.42 -41.85 7.32
N ALA A 20 -31.85 -40.69 7.79
CA ALA A 20 -30.99 -39.52 7.79
C ALA A 20 -29.71 -39.91 8.56
N GLN A 21 -28.63 -40.17 7.85
CA GLN A 21 -27.32 -40.26 8.48
C GLN A 21 -27.07 -38.93 9.20
N THR A 22 -27.28 -38.97 10.53
CA THR A 22 -26.78 -37.91 11.40
C THR A 22 -25.26 -37.95 11.27
N VAL A 23 -24.73 -37.12 10.42
CA VAL A 23 -23.29 -36.82 10.42
C VAL A 23 -23.01 -36.31 11.82
N SER A 24 -22.37 -37.14 12.65
CA SER A 24 -21.87 -36.73 13.95
C SER A 24 -20.96 -35.52 13.70
N ALA A 25 -21.46 -34.33 14.04
CA ALA A 25 -20.66 -33.13 13.96
C ALA A 25 -19.43 -33.36 14.86
N GLY A 26 -18.23 -33.38 14.27
CA GLY A 26 -16.98 -33.50 14.99
C GLY A 26 -16.91 -32.45 16.10
N LYS A 27 -16.13 -32.70 17.14
CA LYS A 27 -15.95 -31.76 18.27
C LYS A 27 -15.60 -30.36 17.71
N GLY A 28 -16.50 -29.38 17.92
CA GLY A 28 -16.36 -28.02 17.38
C GLY A 28 -17.22 -27.69 16.14
N GLY A 29 -17.91 -28.66 15.55
CA GLY A 29 -18.86 -28.41 14.46
C GLY A 29 -20.20 -27.86 14.96
N ILE A 30 -20.90 -27.09 14.08
CA ILE A 30 -22.28 -26.63 14.37
C ILE A 30 -23.23 -27.84 14.32
N THR A 31 -23.69 -28.29 15.48
CA THR A 31 -24.69 -29.37 15.57
C THR A 31 -26.10 -28.86 15.28
N THR A 32 -27.04 -29.77 15.07
CA THR A 32 -28.46 -29.43 14.90
C THR A 32 -28.99 -28.65 16.11
N GLU A 33 -28.63 -29.09 17.30
CA GLU A 33 -29.04 -28.47 18.57
C GLU A 33 -28.43 -27.07 18.70
N MET A 34 -27.14 -26.93 18.39
CA MET A 34 -26.45 -25.60 18.36
C MET A 34 -27.13 -24.67 17.37
N LEU A 35 -27.45 -25.15 16.16
CA LEU A 35 -28.15 -24.34 15.15
C LEU A 35 -29.53 -23.89 15.63
N GLN A 36 -30.26 -24.76 16.34
CA GLN A 36 -31.56 -24.40 16.95
C GLN A 36 -31.37 -23.31 18.02
N GLN A 37 -30.33 -23.42 18.86
CA GLN A 37 -30.01 -22.39 19.87
C GLN A 37 -29.65 -21.05 19.21
N ILE A 38 -28.82 -21.05 18.15
CA ILE A 38 -28.45 -19.86 17.38
C ILE A 38 -29.71 -19.19 16.79
N LYS A 39 -30.60 -19.99 16.16
CA LYS A 39 -31.84 -19.43 15.59
C LYS A 39 -32.77 -18.89 16.68
N LYS A 40 -32.84 -19.51 17.85
CA LYS A 40 -33.64 -19.00 18.99
C LYS A 40 -33.04 -17.74 19.60
N ALA A 41 -31.71 -17.63 19.65
CA ALA A 41 -31.01 -16.45 20.13
C ALA A 41 -31.13 -15.23 19.16
N ASN A 42 -31.26 -15.50 17.86
CA ASN A 42 -31.52 -14.50 16.86
C ASN A 42 -32.94 -13.95 17.03
N LYS A 43 -33.06 -12.71 17.56
CA LYS A 43 -34.32 -12.02 17.78
C LYS A 43 -34.54 -10.97 16.70
N PRO A 44 -35.13 -11.33 15.53
CA PRO A 44 -35.35 -10.37 14.47
C PRO A 44 -36.35 -9.29 14.93
N ASN A 45 -36.06 -8.04 14.59
CA ASN A 45 -37.01 -6.95 14.78
C ASN A 45 -37.86 -6.75 13.51
N PRO A 46 -39.01 -6.04 13.57
CA PRO A 46 -39.85 -5.80 12.38
C PRO A 46 -39.13 -5.11 11.22
N ALA A 47 -38.10 -4.27 11.49
CA ALA A 47 -37.35 -3.55 10.48
C ALA A 47 -36.40 -4.47 9.71
N ASP A 48 -35.97 -5.62 10.24
CA ASP A 48 -35.01 -6.53 9.59
C ASP A 48 -35.51 -7.04 8.25
N ARG A 49 -36.84 -7.13 8.07
CA ARG A 49 -37.42 -7.48 6.77
C ARG A 49 -37.19 -6.40 5.74
N ALA A 50 -37.38 -5.14 6.12
CA ALA A 50 -37.15 -3.98 5.24
C ALA A 50 -35.64 -3.87 4.90
N LEU A 51 -34.76 -4.02 5.91
CA LEU A 51 -33.31 -4.01 5.73
C LEU A 51 -32.85 -5.13 4.77
N ARG A 52 -33.35 -6.35 4.93
CA ARG A 52 -33.04 -7.47 4.01
C ARG A 52 -33.49 -7.18 2.59
N ASN A 53 -34.68 -6.58 2.41
CA ASN A 53 -35.16 -6.20 1.08
C ASN A 53 -34.31 -5.10 0.45
N ALA A 54 -33.88 -4.11 1.24
CA ALA A 54 -32.98 -3.05 0.78
C ALA A 54 -31.59 -3.62 0.39
N LEU A 55 -30.99 -4.48 1.25
CA LEU A 55 -29.69 -5.11 1.01
C LEU A 55 -29.71 -6.12 -0.13
N ALA A 56 -30.88 -6.62 -0.55
CA ALA A 56 -30.96 -7.47 -1.74
C ALA A 56 -30.61 -6.75 -3.05
N GLY A 57 -30.71 -5.40 -3.09
CA GLY A 57 -30.42 -4.59 -4.28
C GLY A 57 -29.44 -3.46 -4.06
N THR A 58 -28.87 -3.33 -2.85
CA THR A 58 -28.01 -2.19 -2.45
C THR A 58 -26.80 -2.70 -1.69
N SER A 59 -25.63 -2.09 -1.90
CA SER A 59 -24.41 -2.45 -1.15
C SER A 59 -24.54 -2.07 0.33
N ILE A 60 -23.81 -2.80 1.19
CA ILE A 60 -23.76 -2.51 2.62
C ILE A 60 -23.31 -1.08 2.87
N ASN A 61 -22.22 -0.62 2.23
CA ASN A 61 -21.71 0.74 2.41
C ASN A 61 -22.74 1.80 2.02
N GLN A 62 -23.46 1.59 0.91
CA GLN A 62 -24.48 2.55 0.47
C GLN A 62 -25.63 2.65 1.47
N LEU A 63 -26.04 1.55 2.10
CA LEU A 63 -27.10 1.57 3.10
C LEU A 63 -26.60 2.06 4.47
N ALA A 64 -25.34 1.82 4.80
CA ALA A 64 -24.71 2.29 6.03
C ALA A 64 -24.25 3.75 5.97
N THR A 65 -24.33 4.41 4.78
CA THR A 65 -23.94 5.83 4.66
C THR A 65 -24.68 6.67 5.70
N ASN A 66 -23.93 7.39 6.51
CA ASN A 66 -24.49 8.26 7.55
C ASN A 66 -24.81 9.63 6.96
N ALA A 67 -26.10 9.87 6.72
CA ALA A 67 -26.61 11.14 6.17
C ALA A 67 -26.42 12.35 7.11
N ASP A 68 -26.26 12.10 8.40
CA ASP A 68 -26.05 13.14 9.42
C ASP A 68 -24.59 13.57 9.55
N ASN A 69 -23.68 12.90 8.85
CA ASN A 69 -22.27 13.27 8.87
C ASN A 69 -22.01 14.56 8.09
N VAL A 70 -21.70 15.63 8.80
CA VAL A 70 -21.40 16.96 8.24
C VAL A 70 -19.89 17.23 8.06
N ASP A 71 -19.02 16.30 8.45
CA ASP A 71 -17.56 16.46 8.38
C ASP A 71 -17.04 16.69 6.95
N ALA A 72 -17.84 16.29 5.95
CA ALA A 72 -17.53 16.38 4.52
C ALA A 72 -17.63 17.80 3.91
N HIS A 73 -18.22 18.78 4.61
CA HIS A 73 -18.65 20.02 3.99
C HIS A 73 -17.65 21.18 4.07
N ASP A 74 -16.66 21.09 4.94
CA ASP A 74 -15.67 22.15 5.10
C ASP A 74 -14.34 21.81 4.44
N THR A 75 -14.02 22.52 3.37
CA THR A 75 -12.79 22.36 2.58
C THR A 75 -11.73 23.43 2.85
N HIS A 76 -11.95 24.32 3.84
CA HIS A 76 -11.00 25.34 4.22
C HIS A 76 -9.89 24.76 5.12
N PHE A 77 -8.66 25.20 4.91
CA PHE A 77 -7.50 24.83 5.74
C PHE A 77 -6.74 26.08 6.18
N SER A 78 -6.39 26.14 7.46
CA SER A 78 -5.62 27.26 8.02
C SER A 78 -4.16 27.25 7.58
N ASN A 79 -3.63 26.10 7.19
CA ASN A 79 -2.27 25.94 6.68
C ASN A 79 -2.28 24.92 5.54
N GLU A 80 -1.80 25.35 4.38
CA GLU A 80 -1.78 24.52 3.17
C GLU A 80 -0.50 24.80 2.35
N VAL A 81 0.13 23.74 1.87
CA VAL A 81 1.20 23.82 0.87
C VAL A 81 0.54 23.80 -0.50
N PRO A 82 0.75 24.84 -1.36
CA PRO A 82 0.08 24.90 -2.65
C PRO A 82 0.32 23.67 -3.53
N GLY A 83 -0.75 23.06 -3.99
CA GLY A 83 -0.72 21.92 -4.91
C GLY A 83 -0.01 22.23 -6.22
N LYS A 84 0.68 21.24 -6.79
CA LYS A 84 1.49 21.37 -8.02
C LYS A 84 0.99 20.49 -9.17
N GLY A 85 -0.28 20.15 -9.14
CA GLY A 85 -0.96 19.28 -10.10
C GLY A 85 -1.15 17.86 -9.56
N ILE A 86 -2.21 17.20 -10.02
CA ILE A 86 -2.60 15.86 -9.59
C ILE A 86 -2.02 14.82 -10.56
N THR A 87 -1.50 13.74 -10.01
CA THR A 87 -1.02 12.58 -10.75
C THR A 87 -2.04 11.45 -10.76
N ASP A 88 -1.85 10.47 -11.64
CA ASP A 88 -2.75 9.32 -11.76
C ASP A 88 -1.95 8.02 -11.98
N GLN A 89 -1.88 7.19 -10.93
CA GLN A 89 -1.19 5.89 -10.97
C GLN A 89 -1.95 4.81 -11.73
N LYS A 90 -3.21 5.07 -12.10
CA LYS A 90 -4.08 4.11 -12.78
C LYS A 90 -4.23 2.80 -12.01
N SER A 91 -4.31 1.68 -12.73
CA SER A 91 -4.43 0.32 -12.17
C SER A 91 -3.05 -0.25 -11.83
N SER A 92 -2.33 0.41 -10.90
CA SER A 92 -1.01 -0.02 -10.46
C SER A 92 -0.82 0.19 -8.95
N GLY A 93 0.05 -0.61 -8.31
CA GLY A 93 0.44 -0.47 -6.89
C GLY A 93 1.53 0.59 -6.65
N ARG A 94 1.77 1.52 -7.59
CA ARG A 94 2.88 2.48 -7.53
C ARG A 94 2.61 3.73 -6.69
N CYS A 95 1.59 3.73 -5.82
CA CYS A 95 1.27 4.88 -4.96
C CYS A 95 2.49 5.42 -4.20
N TRP A 96 3.33 4.53 -3.68
CA TRP A 96 4.57 4.85 -2.98
C TRP A 96 5.54 5.69 -3.83
N LEU A 97 5.69 5.33 -5.10
CA LEU A 97 6.57 6.00 -6.05
C LEU A 97 5.99 7.35 -6.48
N PHE A 98 4.70 7.39 -6.83
CA PHE A 98 4.00 8.64 -7.15
C PHE A 98 4.10 9.63 -6.00
N THR A 99 3.82 9.21 -4.77
CA THR A 99 3.90 10.04 -3.58
C THR A 99 5.31 10.57 -3.33
N GLY A 100 6.32 9.69 -3.38
CA GLY A 100 7.70 10.11 -3.17
C GLY A 100 8.19 11.11 -4.22
N LEU A 101 7.85 10.88 -5.49
CA LEU A 101 8.17 11.80 -6.59
C LEU A 101 7.38 13.11 -6.50
N ASN A 102 6.12 13.09 -6.05
CA ASN A 102 5.31 14.29 -5.85
C ASN A 102 5.87 15.20 -4.75
N VAL A 103 6.38 14.63 -3.64
CA VAL A 103 7.08 15.40 -2.60
C VAL A 103 8.31 16.11 -3.17
N MET A 104 9.14 15.42 -3.96
CA MET A 104 10.31 16.01 -4.61
C MET A 104 9.92 17.03 -5.67
N ARG A 105 8.88 16.76 -6.47
CA ARG A 105 8.34 17.65 -7.49
C ARG A 105 7.88 18.98 -6.90
N ALA A 106 7.11 18.95 -5.82
CA ALA A 106 6.61 20.16 -5.17
C ALA A 106 7.75 21.07 -4.73
N LYS A 107 8.79 20.53 -4.11
CA LYS A 107 9.99 21.25 -3.71
C LYS A 107 10.75 21.81 -4.92
N MET A 108 10.96 21.01 -5.96
CA MET A 108 11.64 21.42 -7.20
C MET A 108 10.91 22.58 -7.91
N ILE A 109 9.58 22.47 -8.09
CA ILE A 109 8.78 23.51 -8.72
C ILE A 109 8.89 24.82 -7.94
N GLN A 110 8.79 24.77 -6.62
CA GLN A 110 8.91 25.96 -5.76
C GLN A 110 10.30 26.59 -5.84
N GLN A 111 11.36 25.79 -5.78
CA GLN A 111 12.75 26.30 -5.76
C GLN A 111 13.22 26.83 -7.11
N GLN A 112 12.73 26.25 -8.21
CA GLN A 112 13.15 26.58 -9.57
C GLN A 112 12.19 27.55 -10.29
N GLY A 113 11.08 27.92 -9.66
CA GLY A 113 10.06 28.79 -10.29
C GLY A 113 9.36 28.12 -11.49
N LEU A 114 9.26 26.80 -11.50
CA LEU A 114 8.66 26.06 -12.61
C LEU A 114 7.14 26.23 -12.63
N GLY A 115 6.56 26.09 -13.82
CA GLY A 115 5.13 25.92 -14.01
C GLY A 115 4.70 24.47 -13.72
N SER A 116 4.11 23.82 -14.72
CA SER A 116 3.78 22.39 -14.63
C SER A 116 5.01 21.54 -14.86
N PHE A 117 5.21 20.53 -14.01
CA PHE A 117 6.27 19.54 -14.14
C PHE A 117 5.85 18.20 -13.54
N GLN A 118 6.34 17.10 -14.12
CA GLN A 118 6.19 15.75 -13.58
C GLN A 118 7.45 14.92 -13.87
N PHE A 119 7.89 14.13 -12.89
CA PHE A 119 8.90 13.10 -13.11
C PHE A 119 8.29 11.89 -13.82
N SER A 120 9.11 11.13 -14.54
CA SER A 120 8.70 9.83 -15.10
C SER A 120 8.64 8.78 -14.01
N GLN A 121 7.45 8.31 -13.69
CA GLN A 121 7.27 7.16 -12.79
C GLN A 121 7.70 5.87 -13.49
N SER A 122 7.45 5.72 -14.79
CA SER A 122 7.88 4.57 -15.59
C SER A 122 9.37 4.33 -15.52
N TYR A 123 10.19 5.38 -15.56
CA TYR A 123 11.64 5.28 -15.48
C TYR A 123 12.12 4.65 -14.16
N ASN A 124 11.68 5.20 -13.04
CA ASN A 124 12.06 4.69 -11.72
C ASN A 124 11.42 3.32 -11.42
N PHE A 125 10.20 3.09 -11.90
CA PHE A 125 9.51 1.81 -11.75
C PHE A 125 10.22 0.67 -12.52
N PHE A 126 10.78 0.95 -13.70
CA PHE A 126 11.59 -0.03 -14.43
C PHE A 126 12.72 -0.58 -13.57
N TYR A 127 13.48 0.32 -12.97
CA TYR A 127 14.61 -0.05 -12.12
C TYR A 127 14.16 -0.67 -10.80
N ASP A 128 13.05 -0.23 -10.23
CA ASP A 128 12.46 -0.85 -9.06
C ASP A 128 12.16 -2.34 -9.30
N GLN A 129 11.50 -2.65 -10.41
CA GLN A 129 11.15 -4.03 -10.74
C GLN A 129 12.39 -4.90 -11.04
N LEU A 130 13.42 -4.32 -11.64
CA LEU A 130 14.69 -5.01 -11.88
C LEU A 130 15.43 -5.28 -10.55
N GLU A 131 15.50 -4.28 -9.68
CA GLU A 131 16.16 -4.39 -8.36
C GLU A 131 15.44 -5.39 -7.44
N LYS A 132 14.12 -5.34 -7.38
CA LYS A 132 13.34 -6.33 -6.62
C LYS A 132 13.49 -7.74 -7.16
N SER A 133 13.61 -7.91 -8.48
CA SER A 133 13.91 -9.20 -9.08
C SER A 133 15.29 -9.71 -8.65
N ASN A 134 16.30 -8.82 -8.62
CA ASN A 134 17.62 -9.16 -8.09
C ASN A 134 17.58 -9.48 -6.59
N LEU A 135 16.84 -8.69 -5.80
CA LEU A 135 16.66 -8.92 -4.36
C LEU A 135 16.08 -10.32 -4.10
N PHE A 136 15.02 -10.71 -4.82
CA PHE A 136 14.43 -12.05 -4.72
C PHE A 136 15.45 -13.15 -5.07
N LEU A 137 16.11 -13.05 -6.24
CA LEU A 137 17.05 -14.06 -6.70
C LEU A 137 18.24 -14.21 -5.74
N GLN A 138 18.76 -13.09 -5.23
CA GLN A 138 19.85 -13.13 -4.25
C GLN A 138 19.40 -13.70 -2.91
N ALA A 139 18.23 -13.31 -2.42
CA ALA A 139 17.65 -13.86 -1.18
C ALA A 139 17.43 -15.39 -1.29
N VAL A 140 17.03 -15.89 -2.45
CA VAL A 140 16.91 -17.32 -2.72
C VAL A 140 18.29 -18.02 -2.67
N ILE A 141 19.34 -17.41 -3.22
CA ILE A 141 20.71 -17.92 -3.15
C ILE A 141 21.18 -17.99 -1.69
N ASP A 142 20.99 -16.89 -0.94
CA ASP A 142 21.43 -16.77 0.45
C ASP A 142 20.75 -17.78 1.39
N ASN A 143 19.54 -18.20 1.05
CA ASN A 143 18.74 -19.16 1.81
C ASN A 143 18.62 -20.52 1.12
N ALA A 144 19.49 -20.84 0.13
CA ALA A 144 19.37 -22.07 -0.67
C ALA A 144 19.53 -23.36 0.16
N SER A 145 20.23 -23.31 1.30
CA SER A 145 20.41 -24.44 2.23
C SER A 145 19.19 -24.72 3.12
N LYS A 146 18.26 -23.75 3.26
CA LYS A 146 17.06 -23.95 4.06
C LYS A 146 16.00 -24.76 3.29
N PRO A 147 15.14 -25.54 3.96
CA PRO A 147 14.08 -26.27 3.28
C PRO A 147 12.99 -25.32 2.72
N MET A 148 12.11 -25.85 1.84
CA MET A 148 11.06 -25.05 1.22
C MET A 148 9.97 -24.60 2.19
N ASP A 149 9.79 -25.29 3.31
CA ASP A 149 8.87 -24.97 4.40
C ASP A 149 9.47 -24.07 5.50
N ASP A 150 10.73 -23.63 5.35
CA ASP A 150 11.24 -22.50 6.14
C ASP A 150 10.41 -21.25 5.86
N LYS A 151 9.94 -20.59 6.91
CA LYS A 151 8.98 -19.49 6.81
C LYS A 151 9.46 -18.32 5.93
N LEU A 152 10.76 -18.01 5.95
CA LEU A 152 11.32 -16.98 5.06
C LEU A 152 11.37 -17.45 3.61
N VAL A 153 11.75 -18.71 3.36
CA VAL A 153 11.74 -19.28 2.01
C VAL A 153 10.33 -19.33 1.44
N GLU A 154 9.36 -19.77 2.25
CA GLU A 154 7.96 -19.78 1.87
C GLU A 154 7.47 -18.36 1.52
N TRP A 155 7.77 -17.37 2.36
CA TRP A 155 7.42 -15.96 2.12
C TRP A 155 8.03 -15.44 0.83
N LEU A 156 9.33 -15.68 0.56
CA LEU A 156 10.00 -15.29 -0.68
C LEU A 156 9.29 -15.85 -1.91
N PHE A 157 8.95 -17.14 -1.91
CA PHE A 157 8.28 -17.77 -3.06
C PHE A 157 6.80 -17.39 -3.18
N LYS A 158 6.15 -16.97 -2.11
CA LYS A 158 4.81 -16.37 -2.18
C LYS A 158 4.87 -14.98 -2.79
N ASN A 159 5.88 -14.17 -2.44
CA ASN A 159 6.03 -12.77 -2.78
C ASN A 159 7.33 -12.49 -3.58
N PRO A 160 7.50 -13.06 -4.79
CA PRO A 160 8.75 -12.90 -5.54
C PRO A 160 8.91 -11.51 -6.14
N LEU A 161 7.81 -10.79 -6.39
CA LEU A 161 7.79 -9.45 -6.96
C LEU A 161 6.46 -8.77 -6.64
N SER A 162 6.51 -7.51 -6.25
CA SER A 162 5.37 -6.63 -6.03
C SER A 162 5.59 -5.29 -6.73
N ASP A 163 4.52 -4.62 -7.17
CA ASP A 163 4.58 -3.24 -7.65
C ASP A 163 4.37 -2.21 -6.52
N GLY A 164 3.98 -2.67 -5.32
CA GLY A 164 3.92 -1.90 -4.10
C GLY A 164 5.28 -1.51 -3.53
N GLY A 165 5.31 -0.72 -2.47
CA GLY A 165 6.54 -0.34 -1.80
C GLY A 165 6.41 0.81 -0.81
N THR A 166 7.54 1.27 -0.33
CA THR A 166 7.67 2.32 0.68
C THR A 166 8.63 3.43 0.24
N PHE A 167 8.78 4.46 1.06
CA PHE A 167 9.69 5.56 0.74
C PHE A 167 11.16 5.14 0.63
N CYS A 168 11.58 4.06 1.30
CA CYS A 168 12.95 3.53 1.13
C CYS A 168 13.20 3.10 -0.32
N GLY A 169 12.21 2.52 -0.99
CA GLY A 169 12.30 2.20 -2.42
C GLY A 169 12.48 3.44 -3.30
N VAL A 170 11.78 4.54 -2.98
CA VAL A 170 12.02 5.83 -3.69
C VAL A 170 13.48 6.26 -3.54
N ILE A 171 14.01 6.21 -2.31
CA ILE A 171 15.41 6.58 -2.05
C ILE A 171 16.37 5.70 -2.83
N ASP A 172 16.16 4.37 -2.80
CA ASP A 172 17.05 3.43 -3.46
C ASP A 172 17.11 3.68 -4.98
N VAL A 173 15.96 3.75 -5.65
CA VAL A 173 15.92 3.92 -7.11
C VAL A 173 16.36 5.32 -7.56
N VAL A 174 15.97 6.37 -6.85
CA VAL A 174 16.35 7.74 -7.20
C VAL A 174 17.85 7.99 -6.95
N SER A 175 18.37 7.53 -5.81
CA SER A 175 19.80 7.70 -5.50
C SER A 175 20.71 6.93 -6.45
N LYS A 176 20.28 5.76 -6.91
CA LYS A 176 21.07 4.86 -7.76
C LYS A 176 20.95 5.19 -9.24
N TYR A 177 19.76 5.53 -9.71
CA TYR A 177 19.46 5.68 -11.14
C TYR A 177 19.13 7.11 -11.56
N GLY A 178 18.92 8.03 -10.62
CA GLY A 178 18.57 9.42 -10.91
C GLY A 178 17.10 9.61 -11.25
N LEU A 179 16.80 10.73 -11.90
CA LEU A 179 15.44 11.15 -12.28
C LEU A 179 15.41 11.62 -13.73
N VAL A 180 14.26 11.45 -14.37
CA VAL A 180 13.98 12.01 -15.69
C VAL A 180 12.62 12.70 -15.71
N PRO A 181 12.38 13.70 -16.56
CA PRO A 181 11.05 14.27 -16.77
C PRO A 181 10.13 13.26 -17.47
N ALA A 182 8.82 13.40 -17.24
CA ALA A 182 7.81 12.47 -17.76
C ALA A 182 7.83 12.36 -19.29
N GLU A 183 8.14 13.44 -20.00
CA GLU A 183 8.24 13.46 -21.45
C GLU A 183 9.44 12.67 -22.01
N ALA A 184 10.48 12.43 -21.20
CA ALA A 184 11.65 11.66 -21.62
C ALA A 184 11.39 10.15 -21.60
N MET A 185 10.55 9.67 -20.70
CA MET A 185 10.06 8.27 -20.66
C MET A 185 8.60 8.26 -20.19
N PRO A 186 7.64 8.36 -21.12
CA PRO A 186 6.22 8.43 -20.81
C PRO A 186 5.68 7.12 -20.23
N GLU A 187 4.50 7.19 -19.61
CA GLU A 187 3.77 6.02 -19.15
C GLU A 187 3.32 5.12 -20.31
N SER A 188 3.60 3.82 -20.19
CA SER A 188 3.10 2.78 -21.11
C SER A 188 1.75 2.23 -20.63
N TYR A 189 1.06 1.44 -21.49
CA TYR A 189 -0.13 0.70 -21.06
C TYR A 189 0.17 -0.21 -19.87
N ASN A 190 1.29 -0.92 -19.87
CA ASN A 190 1.65 -1.85 -18.80
C ASN A 190 2.16 -1.14 -17.54
N ALA A 191 2.71 0.08 -17.64
CA ALA A 191 2.97 0.93 -16.49
C ALA A 191 1.66 1.33 -15.80
N ASN A 192 0.63 1.65 -16.57
CA ASN A 192 -0.71 1.99 -16.08
C ASN A 192 -1.58 0.77 -15.68
N ASN A 193 -1.14 -0.46 -15.98
CA ASN A 193 -1.86 -1.72 -15.71
C ASN A 193 -0.84 -2.83 -15.37
N THR A 194 -0.24 -2.74 -14.19
CA THR A 194 0.95 -3.53 -13.81
C THR A 194 0.69 -4.99 -13.54
N GLN A 195 -0.52 -5.36 -13.15
CA GLN A 195 -0.87 -6.70 -12.63
C GLN A 195 -0.45 -7.85 -13.56
N ARG A 196 -0.68 -7.73 -14.88
CA ARG A 196 -0.35 -8.83 -15.80
C ARG A 196 1.15 -9.01 -15.98
N MET A 197 1.88 -7.92 -16.12
CA MET A 197 3.35 -7.93 -16.21
C MET A 197 3.96 -8.51 -14.92
N ALA A 198 3.51 -8.04 -13.76
CA ALA A 198 3.96 -8.52 -12.46
C ALA A 198 3.69 -10.04 -12.28
N SER A 199 2.53 -10.53 -12.72
CA SER A 199 2.20 -11.97 -12.67
C SER A 199 3.14 -12.81 -13.53
N ILE A 200 3.48 -12.36 -14.73
CA ILE A 200 4.40 -13.06 -15.65
C ILE A 200 5.82 -13.08 -15.07
N LEU A 201 6.30 -11.93 -14.58
CA LEU A 201 7.61 -11.82 -13.95
C LEU A 201 7.68 -12.67 -12.68
N SER A 202 6.66 -12.66 -11.84
CA SER A 202 6.58 -13.49 -10.63
C SER A 202 6.63 -14.98 -10.93
N LEU A 203 5.95 -15.43 -11.98
CA LEU A 203 6.03 -16.82 -12.44
C LEU A 203 7.46 -17.18 -12.87
N LYS A 204 8.09 -16.29 -13.65
CA LYS A 204 9.46 -16.51 -14.15
C LYS A 204 10.49 -16.48 -13.01
N LEU A 205 10.34 -15.60 -12.05
CA LEU A 205 11.20 -15.53 -10.87
C LEU A 205 11.09 -16.79 -10.01
N ARG A 206 9.89 -17.36 -9.82
CA ARG A 206 9.72 -18.65 -9.12
C ARG A 206 10.46 -19.78 -9.83
N GLU A 207 10.37 -19.88 -11.16
CA GLU A 207 11.13 -20.84 -11.97
C GLU A 207 12.64 -20.67 -11.79
N TYR A 208 13.11 -19.43 -11.83
CA TYR A 208 14.52 -19.08 -11.63
C TYR A 208 15.00 -19.38 -10.19
N GLY A 209 14.19 -19.05 -9.20
CA GLY A 209 14.49 -19.38 -7.81
C GLY A 209 14.65 -20.89 -7.59
N LEU A 210 13.76 -21.71 -8.17
CA LEU A 210 13.91 -23.16 -8.11
C LEU A 210 15.17 -23.65 -8.83
N THR A 211 15.52 -23.05 -9.98
CA THR A 211 16.75 -23.38 -10.72
C THR A 211 18.00 -23.07 -9.90
N LEU A 212 18.07 -21.88 -9.27
CA LEU A 212 19.20 -21.51 -8.40
C LEU A 212 19.32 -22.44 -7.19
N ARG A 213 18.21 -22.84 -6.58
CA ARG A 213 18.23 -23.82 -5.48
C ARG A 213 18.72 -25.18 -5.92
N LYS A 214 18.30 -25.68 -7.09
CA LYS A 214 18.80 -26.93 -7.67
C LYS A 214 20.31 -26.87 -7.97
N MET A 215 20.78 -25.75 -8.51
CA MET A 215 22.21 -25.53 -8.75
C MET A 215 23.01 -25.54 -7.44
N ALA A 216 22.53 -24.85 -6.42
CA ALA A 216 23.16 -24.83 -5.08
C ALA A 216 23.19 -26.24 -4.47
N ALA A 217 22.10 -27.01 -4.53
CA ALA A 217 22.03 -28.39 -4.09
C ALA A 217 23.00 -29.32 -4.86
N ALA A 218 23.29 -29.02 -6.13
CA ALA A 218 24.30 -29.71 -6.94
C ALA A 218 25.73 -29.22 -6.67
N GLY A 219 25.96 -28.40 -5.63
CA GLY A 219 27.27 -27.94 -5.21
C GLY A 219 27.81 -26.70 -5.93
N LYS A 220 27.03 -26.08 -6.83
CA LYS A 220 27.39 -24.82 -7.47
C LYS A 220 27.41 -23.68 -6.45
N LYS A 221 28.41 -22.82 -6.50
CA LYS A 221 28.62 -21.74 -5.51
C LYS A 221 29.15 -20.47 -6.17
N GLY A 222 29.04 -19.35 -5.45
CA GLY A 222 29.70 -18.08 -5.79
C GLY A 222 29.50 -17.67 -7.25
N ALA A 223 30.59 -17.61 -8.02
CA ALA A 223 30.61 -17.10 -9.39
C ALA A 223 29.67 -17.85 -10.36
N GLU A 224 29.40 -19.15 -10.16
CA GLU A 224 28.51 -19.91 -11.04
C GLU A 224 27.04 -19.49 -10.83
N LEU A 225 26.63 -19.34 -9.58
CA LEU A 225 25.28 -18.84 -9.24
C LEU A 225 25.12 -17.37 -9.67
N GLU A 226 26.14 -16.54 -9.46
CA GLU A 226 26.13 -15.14 -9.88
C GLU A 226 26.00 -15.02 -11.41
N LYS A 227 26.78 -15.78 -12.18
CA LYS A 227 26.67 -15.81 -13.66
C LYS A 227 25.27 -16.19 -14.11
N GLN A 228 24.66 -17.20 -13.47
CA GLN A 228 23.30 -17.62 -13.80
C GLN A 228 22.28 -16.55 -13.44
N LYS A 229 22.42 -15.89 -12.27
CA LYS A 229 21.56 -14.77 -11.84
C LYS A 229 21.60 -13.62 -12.85
N VAL A 230 22.78 -13.23 -13.34
CA VAL A 230 22.93 -12.18 -14.35
C VAL A 230 22.18 -12.54 -15.64
N GLN A 231 22.25 -13.79 -16.10
CA GLN A 231 21.49 -14.25 -17.29
C GLN A 231 19.98 -14.19 -17.04
N MET A 232 19.52 -14.55 -15.85
CA MET A 232 18.12 -14.46 -15.45
C MET A 232 17.64 -13.01 -15.41
N LEU A 233 18.45 -12.11 -14.86
CA LEU A 233 18.15 -10.67 -14.82
C LEU A 233 18.14 -10.04 -16.21
N ALA A 234 18.98 -10.51 -17.15
CA ALA A 234 18.91 -10.07 -18.55
C ALA A 234 17.56 -10.41 -19.19
N THR A 235 16.97 -11.57 -18.86
CA THR A 235 15.61 -11.91 -19.32
C THR A 235 14.56 -11.01 -18.66
N VAL A 236 14.69 -10.73 -17.36
CA VAL A 236 13.79 -9.79 -16.66
C VAL A 236 13.88 -8.40 -17.30
N TYR A 237 15.09 -7.89 -17.52
CA TYR A 237 15.33 -6.61 -18.20
C TYR A 237 14.65 -6.56 -19.56
N HIS A 238 14.78 -7.62 -20.37
CA HIS A 238 14.15 -7.72 -21.69
C HIS A 238 12.61 -7.65 -21.59
N ILE A 239 12.00 -8.39 -20.66
CA ILE A 239 10.54 -8.32 -20.44
C ILE A 239 10.11 -6.91 -20.04
N LEU A 240 10.84 -6.28 -19.11
CA LEU A 240 10.56 -4.91 -18.68
C LEU A 240 10.69 -3.90 -19.85
N SER A 241 11.72 -4.04 -20.68
CA SER A 241 11.94 -3.17 -21.86
C SER A 241 10.78 -3.25 -22.87
N ILE A 242 10.24 -4.45 -23.10
CA ILE A 242 9.08 -4.65 -23.98
C ILE A 242 7.82 -4.03 -23.37
N CYS A 243 7.63 -4.15 -22.04
CA CYS A 243 6.40 -3.72 -21.37
C CYS A 243 6.38 -2.22 -21.05
N LEU A 244 7.52 -1.66 -20.60
CA LEU A 244 7.62 -0.30 -20.07
C LEU A 244 8.36 0.66 -21.00
N GLY A 245 9.07 0.16 -22.01
CA GLY A 245 10.05 0.90 -22.78
C GLY A 245 11.45 0.82 -22.18
N GLU A 246 12.46 1.07 -22.97
CA GLU A 246 13.86 1.05 -22.53
C GLU A 246 14.21 2.36 -21.82
N PRO A 247 14.82 2.32 -20.61
CA PRO A 247 15.18 3.52 -19.88
C PRO A 247 16.18 4.39 -20.64
N VAL A 248 15.86 5.67 -20.74
CA VAL A 248 16.73 6.65 -21.42
C VAL A 248 18.03 6.84 -20.66
N GLN A 249 19.15 6.95 -21.40
CA GLN A 249 20.47 7.19 -20.83
C GLN A 249 20.80 8.70 -20.77
N GLN A 250 20.24 9.46 -21.71
CA GLN A 250 20.39 10.91 -21.81
C GLN A 250 19.11 11.50 -22.41
N PHE A 251 18.81 12.75 -22.08
CA PHE A 251 17.67 13.50 -22.61
C PHE A 251 17.99 15.00 -22.62
N THR A 252 17.38 15.71 -23.56
CA THR A 252 17.44 17.19 -23.58
C THR A 252 16.21 17.74 -22.87
N TRP A 253 16.41 18.70 -21.95
CA TRP A 253 15.31 19.31 -21.21
C TRP A 253 15.51 20.83 -21.05
N THR A 254 14.38 21.56 -20.99
CA THR A 254 14.32 23.01 -20.83
C THR A 254 13.35 23.34 -19.68
N PRO A 255 13.81 23.96 -18.57
CA PRO A 255 12.92 24.46 -17.54
C PRO A 255 12.03 25.56 -18.04
N ARG A 256 10.72 25.52 -17.68
CA ARG A 256 9.72 26.52 -18.10
C ARG A 256 8.92 27.02 -16.90
N ASP A 257 8.60 28.31 -16.90
CA ASP A 257 7.71 28.91 -15.92
C ASP A 257 6.22 28.61 -16.20
N ALA A 258 5.32 29.15 -15.38
CA ALA A 258 3.88 28.95 -15.49
C ALA A 258 3.27 29.53 -16.78
N SER A 259 3.95 30.47 -17.46
CA SER A 259 3.55 31.01 -18.77
C SER A 259 4.07 30.17 -19.95
N GLY A 260 4.87 29.13 -19.67
CA GLY A 260 5.56 28.32 -20.68
C GLY A 260 6.87 28.93 -21.21
N LYS A 261 7.32 30.09 -20.68
CA LYS A 261 8.58 30.73 -21.05
C LYS A 261 9.76 29.91 -20.55
N ALA A 262 10.75 29.70 -21.42
CA ALA A 262 11.98 29.02 -21.03
C ALA A 262 12.77 29.86 -19.98
N LEU A 263 13.17 29.21 -18.91
CA LEU A 263 13.98 29.77 -17.82
C LEU A 263 15.49 29.60 -18.07
N ALA A 264 15.85 28.68 -18.97
CA ALA A 264 17.23 28.47 -19.43
C ALA A 264 17.23 27.88 -20.85
N GLU A 265 18.38 27.86 -21.49
CA GLU A 265 18.57 27.15 -22.76
C GLU A 265 18.40 25.64 -22.60
N PRO A 266 17.98 24.92 -23.66
CA PRO A 266 17.93 23.46 -23.66
C PRO A 266 19.30 22.85 -23.31
N GLN A 267 19.32 21.90 -22.41
CA GLN A 267 20.54 21.20 -21.98
C GLN A 267 20.37 19.71 -22.03
N LEU A 268 21.44 19.02 -22.40
CA LEU A 268 21.53 17.56 -22.35
C LEU A 268 21.89 17.13 -20.93
N TYR A 269 21.15 16.16 -20.41
CA TYR A 269 21.37 15.59 -19.07
C TYR A 269 21.41 14.07 -19.12
N THR A 270 22.24 13.48 -18.28
CA THR A 270 22.00 12.14 -17.76
C THR A 270 20.98 12.20 -16.62
N PRO A 271 20.28 11.11 -16.29
CA PRO A 271 19.34 11.09 -15.16
C PRO A 271 19.97 11.49 -13.83
N GLN A 272 21.23 11.13 -13.59
CA GLN A 272 21.98 11.49 -12.38
C GLN A 272 22.33 12.99 -12.31
N GLU A 273 22.73 13.58 -13.42
CA GLU A 273 22.99 15.02 -13.49
C GLU A 273 21.73 15.82 -13.28
N PHE A 274 20.62 15.37 -13.85
CA PHE A 274 19.32 16.00 -13.67
C PHE A 274 18.88 15.95 -12.19
N TYR A 275 18.95 14.77 -11.56
CA TYR A 275 18.67 14.60 -10.13
C TYR A 275 19.53 15.54 -9.28
N LYS A 276 20.83 15.53 -9.50
CA LYS A 276 21.80 16.35 -8.75
C LYS A 276 21.52 17.84 -8.86
N LYS A 277 21.17 18.31 -10.07
CA LYS A 277 20.95 19.73 -10.35
C LYS A 277 19.63 20.24 -9.80
N TYR A 278 18.55 19.49 -9.95
CA TYR A 278 17.19 19.96 -9.71
C TYR A 278 16.58 19.50 -8.40
N VAL A 279 17.00 18.40 -7.85
CA VAL A 279 16.56 17.90 -6.53
C VAL A 279 17.69 18.02 -5.52
N GLY A 280 18.85 17.45 -5.79
CA GLY A 280 20.09 17.61 -5.03
C GLY A 280 20.04 17.24 -3.55
N THR A 281 18.91 16.71 -3.08
CA THR A 281 18.71 16.34 -1.68
C THR A 281 19.43 15.01 -1.39
N ASP A 282 20.21 14.96 -0.33
CA ASP A 282 20.70 13.67 0.20
C ASP A 282 19.54 12.89 0.82
N LEU A 283 18.83 12.15 -0.03
CA LEU A 283 17.63 11.42 0.37
C LEU A 283 17.90 10.43 1.50
N LYS A 284 19.09 9.83 1.54
CA LYS A 284 19.46 8.83 2.56
C LYS A 284 19.60 9.42 3.96
N ASN A 285 20.04 10.67 4.06
CA ASN A 285 20.36 11.30 5.33
C ASN A 285 19.42 12.43 5.74
N SER A 286 18.54 12.92 4.85
CA SER A 286 17.67 14.07 5.13
C SER A 286 16.37 13.74 5.83
N TYR A 287 15.91 12.49 5.79
CA TYR A 287 14.59 12.12 6.26
C TYR A 287 14.60 11.13 7.43
N VAL A 288 13.50 11.13 8.18
CA VAL A 288 13.19 10.15 9.22
C VAL A 288 11.87 9.48 8.89
N MET A 289 11.84 8.15 8.93
CA MET A 289 10.62 7.36 8.81
C MET A 289 10.01 7.19 10.19
N LEU A 290 8.87 7.80 10.41
CA LEU A 290 8.07 7.67 11.62
C LEU A 290 6.98 6.63 11.39
N MET A 291 6.65 5.85 12.42
CA MET A 291 5.46 4.99 12.41
C MET A 291 4.64 5.19 13.67
N ASN A 292 3.34 4.94 13.60
CA ASN A 292 2.44 4.84 14.73
C ASN A 292 1.85 3.44 14.81
N ASP A 293 2.43 2.62 15.66
CA ASP A 293 1.98 1.27 15.95
C ASP A 293 1.81 1.08 17.46
N PRO A 294 0.58 1.22 17.99
CA PRO A 294 0.32 1.04 19.42
C PRO A 294 0.35 -0.41 19.89
N SER A 295 0.52 -1.39 18.99
CA SER A 295 0.64 -2.80 19.37
C SER A 295 2.02 -3.13 19.96
N ARG A 296 2.97 -2.19 19.90
CA ARG A 296 4.35 -2.36 20.36
C ARG A 296 4.90 -1.09 21.01
N PRO A 297 5.99 -1.19 21.80
CA PRO A 297 6.53 -0.04 22.55
C PRO A 297 6.84 1.17 21.68
N TYR A 298 6.41 2.34 22.13
CA TYR A 298 6.81 3.64 21.58
C TYR A 298 8.25 4.01 21.98
N HIS A 299 8.81 5.01 21.29
CA HIS A 299 10.19 5.51 21.46
C HIS A 299 11.24 4.41 21.24
N LYS A 300 10.92 3.45 20.40
CA LYS A 300 11.79 2.37 19.94
C LYS A 300 11.94 2.42 18.41
N THR A 301 13.09 1.93 17.96
CA THR A 301 13.37 1.78 16.55
C THR A 301 13.15 0.34 16.09
N TYR A 302 12.63 0.18 14.89
CA TYR A 302 12.31 -1.12 14.29
C TYR A 302 12.84 -1.18 12.87
N THR A 303 13.31 -2.34 12.46
CA THR A 303 13.62 -2.68 11.06
C THR A 303 12.82 -3.91 10.66
N ILE A 304 12.40 -3.97 9.41
CA ILE A 304 11.64 -5.09 8.88
C ILE A 304 12.54 -5.88 7.94
N ASP A 305 12.57 -7.21 8.13
CA ASP A 305 13.35 -8.08 7.25
C ASP A 305 12.80 -8.00 5.83
N MET A 306 13.66 -7.90 4.84
CA MET A 306 13.33 -7.75 3.43
C MET A 306 12.59 -6.44 3.03
N ASP A 307 12.34 -5.49 3.96
CA ASP A 307 11.75 -4.18 3.64
C ASP A 307 12.80 -3.24 3.02
N ARG A 308 13.16 -3.56 1.78
CA ARG A 308 14.04 -2.79 0.89
C ARG A 308 13.78 -3.21 -0.54
N HIS A 309 14.06 -2.32 -1.48
CA HIS A 309 13.78 -2.57 -2.90
C HIS A 309 15.00 -3.09 -3.66
N SER A 310 16.20 -2.78 -3.22
CA SER A 310 17.44 -3.31 -3.76
C SER A 310 18.23 -4.08 -2.72
N TYR A 311 19.05 -5.05 -3.15
CA TYR A 311 19.84 -5.88 -2.24
C TYR A 311 20.90 -5.06 -1.50
N ASP A 312 21.51 -4.10 -2.18
CA ASP A 312 22.45 -3.11 -1.65
C ASP A 312 21.77 -1.82 -1.15
N GLY A 313 20.43 -1.84 -1.07
CA GLY A 313 19.62 -0.71 -0.65
C GLY A 313 19.67 -0.42 0.84
N MET A 314 19.10 0.70 1.20
CA MET A 314 19.04 1.19 2.57
C MET A 314 18.04 0.39 3.40
N GLN A 315 18.51 -0.22 4.49
CA GLN A 315 17.63 -0.79 5.50
C GLN A 315 17.07 0.34 6.35
N TRP A 316 15.80 0.70 6.14
CA TRP A 316 15.16 1.75 6.92
C TRP A 316 14.94 1.36 8.37
N THR A 317 15.15 2.36 9.21
CA THR A 317 14.82 2.28 10.63
C THR A 317 13.57 3.10 10.88
N TYR A 318 12.50 2.44 11.27
CA TYR A 318 11.23 3.07 11.66
C TYR A 318 11.31 3.48 13.13
N LEU A 319 11.01 4.73 13.42
CA LEU A 319 10.86 5.21 14.80
C LEU A 319 9.38 5.22 15.18
N ASN A 320 9.01 4.37 16.14
CA ASN A 320 7.62 4.25 16.62
C ASN A 320 7.32 5.31 17.68
N LEU A 321 6.35 6.18 17.40
CA LEU A 321 5.98 7.29 18.26
C LEU A 321 4.47 7.35 18.50
N PRO A 322 4.03 7.94 19.65
CA PRO A 322 2.65 8.38 19.82
C PRO A 322 2.22 9.30 18.68
N VAL A 323 0.96 9.22 18.28
CA VAL A 323 0.45 9.98 17.13
C VAL A 323 0.56 11.49 17.33
N ASP A 324 0.39 12.00 18.53
CA ASP A 324 0.49 13.44 18.85
C ASP A 324 1.90 14.00 18.58
N GLU A 325 2.95 13.21 18.85
CA GLU A 325 4.33 13.60 18.53
C GLU A 325 4.55 13.68 17.01
N ILE A 326 3.96 12.74 16.27
CA ILE A 326 4.00 12.73 14.80
C ILE A 326 3.24 13.94 14.23
N LYS A 327 2.03 14.22 14.74
CA LYS A 327 1.23 15.39 14.36
C LYS A 327 2.00 16.71 14.54
N ALA A 328 2.70 16.86 15.65
CA ALA A 328 3.50 18.06 15.90
C ALA A 328 4.56 18.32 14.83
N MET A 329 5.27 17.26 14.39
CA MET A 329 6.25 17.35 13.31
C MET A 329 5.59 17.60 11.95
N ALA A 330 4.43 16.97 11.68
CA ALA A 330 3.66 17.22 10.48
C ALA A 330 3.18 18.68 10.37
N ILE A 331 2.66 19.24 11.45
CA ILE A 331 2.23 20.64 11.52
C ILE A 331 3.41 21.58 11.26
N ALA A 332 4.57 21.31 11.87
CA ALA A 332 5.77 22.12 11.65
C ALA A 332 6.21 22.10 10.18
N SER A 333 6.18 20.95 9.53
CA SER A 333 6.53 20.81 8.11
C SER A 333 5.55 21.57 7.20
N ILE A 334 4.23 21.43 7.41
CA ILE A 334 3.21 22.12 6.60
C ILE A 334 3.31 23.65 6.78
N LYS A 335 3.53 24.16 7.99
CA LYS A 335 3.72 25.58 8.25
C LYS A 335 4.96 26.16 7.55
N ASP A 336 5.97 25.32 7.30
CA ASP A 336 7.17 25.70 6.54
C ASP A 336 7.02 25.40 5.02
N SER A 337 5.79 25.18 4.56
CA SER A 337 5.43 24.91 3.16
C SER A 337 6.12 23.66 2.58
N VAL A 338 6.30 22.61 3.37
CA VAL A 338 6.91 21.33 2.95
C VAL A 338 5.93 20.20 3.06
N MET A 339 5.63 19.58 1.92
CA MET A 339 4.82 18.36 1.84
C MET A 339 5.58 17.13 2.35
N MET A 340 4.84 16.12 2.79
CA MET A 340 5.42 14.90 3.35
C MET A 340 4.83 13.65 2.72
N TYR A 341 5.63 12.58 2.65
CA TYR A 341 5.15 11.23 2.37
C TYR A 341 4.36 10.72 3.58
N PHE A 342 3.13 10.32 3.35
CA PHE A 342 2.18 9.83 4.34
C PHE A 342 1.62 8.49 3.88
N SER A 343 1.42 7.52 4.79
CA SER A 343 0.73 6.28 4.45
C SER A 343 -0.26 5.83 5.53
N CYS A 344 -1.34 5.19 5.09
CA CYS A 344 -2.50 4.89 5.89
C CYS A 344 -3.28 3.68 5.36
N ASP A 345 -4.30 3.24 6.08
CA ASP A 345 -5.31 2.29 5.59
C ASP A 345 -6.46 3.05 4.92
N VAL A 346 -6.23 3.52 3.70
CA VAL A 346 -7.11 4.45 2.98
C VAL A 346 -8.53 3.92 2.77
N GLY A 347 -8.70 2.60 2.65
CA GLY A 347 -10.01 1.98 2.40
C GLY A 347 -10.99 2.05 3.59
N LYS A 348 -10.50 2.38 4.79
CA LYS A 348 -11.33 2.40 5.99
C LYS A 348 -12.12 3.70 6.08
N TYR A 349 -13.44 3.56 6.14
CA TYR A 349 -14.36 4.70 6.25
C TYR A 349 -14.16 5.80 5.20
N LEU A 350 -13.69 5.44 4.00
CA LEU A 350 -13.59 6.37 2.88
C LEU A 350 -14.95 6.52 2.18
N ASP A 351 -15.47 7.73 2.12
CA ASP A 351 -16.47 8.08 1.11
C ASP A 351 -15.75 8.50 -0.18
N SER A 352 -15.65 7.58 -1.11
CA SER A 352 -14.95 7.81 -2.39
C SER A 352 -15.61 8.87 -3.28
N LYS A 353 -16.89 9.16 -3.07
CA LYS A 353 -17.65 10.14 -3.85
C LYS A 353 -17.26 11.58 -3.47
N THR A 354 -17.12 11.84 -2.17
CA THR A 354 -16.74 13.16 -1.65
C THR A 354 -15.24 13.29 -1.41
N GLY A 355 -14.51 12.18 -1.30
CA GLY A 355 -13.10 12.17 -0.94
C GLY A 355 -12.85 12.39 0.54
N VAL A 356 -13.83 12.10 1.39
CA VAL A 356 -13.72 12.31 2.84
C VAL A 356 -13.45 10.99 3.57
N LEU A 357 -12.49 11.04 4.47
CA LEU A 357 -12.10 10.00 5.41
C LEU A 357 -12.55 10.42 6.82
N SER A 358 -13.64 9.84 7.31
CA SER A 358 -14.22 10.13 8.62
C SER A 358 -14.79 8.86 9.24
N LEU A 359 -14.54 8.65 10.52
CA LEU A 359 -15.11 7.52 11.28
C LEU A 359 -16.65 7.51 11.27
N LYS A 360 -17.25 8.66 10.93
CA LYS A 360 -18.71 8.86 10.89
C LYS A 360 -19.32 8.62 9.51
N ASN A 361 -18.53 8.29 8.46
CA ASN A 361 -19.07 8.11 7.12
C ASN A 361 -20.05 6.95 7.00
N TYR A 362 -19.87 5.91 7.82
CA TYR A 362 -20.72 4.72 7.79
C TYR A 362 -21.14 4.32 9.19
N ASP A 363 -22.46 4.09 9.37
CA ASP A 363 -23.05 3.60 10.61
C ASP A 363 -23.40 2.11 10.48
N TYR A 364 -22.37 1.26 10.56
CA TYR A 364 -22.54 -0.19 10.55
C TYR A 364 -23.16 -0.70 11.85
N GLU A 365 -22.96 0.00 12.97
CA GLU A 365 -23.46 -0.41 14.28
C GLU A 365 -24.99 -0.32 14.32
N SER A 366 -25.59 0.77 13.88
CA SER A 366 -27.04 0.90 13.75
C SER A 366 -27.60 -0.06 12.71
N LEU A 367 -26.89 -0.24 11.57
CA LEU A 367 -27.34 -1.13 10.51
C LEU A 367 -27.46 -2.58 10.97
N PHE A 368 -26.49 -3.07 11.72
CA PHE A 368 -26.43 -4.49 12.13
C PHE A 368 -26.81 -4.74 13.59
N GLY A 369 -27.03 -3.70 14.38
CA GLY A 369 -27.37 -3.81 15.80
C GLY A 369 -26.24 -4.46 16.64
N THR A 370 -24.99 -4.19 16.27
CA THR A 370 -23.80 -4.73 16.98
C THR A 370 -22.66 -3.72 16.92
N THR A 371 -21.69 -3.85 17.82
CA THR A 371 -20.53 -2.95 17.90
C THR A 371 -19.28 -3.58 17.31
N PHE A 372 -18.28 -2.73 16.95
CA PHE A 372 -16.99 -3.14 16.40
C PHE A 372 -15.83 -2.48 17.20
N PRO A 373 -15.63 -2.89 18.48
CA PRO A 373 -14.86 -2.12 19.45
C PRO A 373 -13.34 -2.33 19.40
N MET A 374 -12.78 -2.95 18.36
CA MET A 374 -11.33 -3.18 18.28
C MET A 374 -10.55 -1.87 18.26
N THR A 375 -9.59 -1.74 19.17
CA THR A 375 -8.59 -0.67 19.18
C THR A 375 -7.65 -0.77 17.97
N LYS A 376 -6.92 0.31 17.64
CA LYS A 376 -5.89 0.30 16.59
C LYS A 376 -4.86 -0.82 16.79
N ALA A 377 -4.40 -1.03 18.05
CA ALA A 377 -3.46 -2.10 18.37
C ALA A 377 -4.03 -3.50 18.06
N GLU A 378 -5.28 -3.74 18.41
CA GLU A 378 -5.96 -5.02 18.13
C GLU A 378 -6.19 -5.22 16.64
N ARG A 379 -6.58 -4.16 15.91
CA ARG A 379 -6.74 -4.26 14.44
C ARG A 379 -5.43 -4.62 13.73
N ILE A 380 -4.31 -4.02 14.15
CA ILE A 380 -2.98 -4.36 13.61
C ILE A 380 -2.66 -5.83 13.94
N SER A 381 -2.75 -6.21 15.21
CA SER A 381 -2.37 -7.56 15.67
C SER A 381 -3.19 -8.68 15.03
N THR A 382 -4.41 -8.37 14.58
CA THR A 382 -5.35 -9.34 13.95
C THR A 382 -5.42 -9.22 12.43
N PHE A 383 -4.52 -8.45 11.81
CA PHE A 383 -4.51 -8.18 10.35
C PHE A 383 -5.79 -7.50 9.82
N ALA A 384 -6.56 -6.85 10.70
CA ALA A 384 -7.77 -6.13 10.30
C ALA A 384 -7.47 -4.75 9.70
N SER A 385 -6.28 -4.19 9.96
CA SER A 385 -5.81 -2.92 9.42
C SER A 385 -4.29 -2.90 9.30
N ALA A 386 -3.81 -2.43 8.17
CA ALA A 386 -2.39 -2.22 7.87
C ALA A 386 -2.24 -1.04 6.91
N SER A 387 -1.00 -0.57 6.69
CA SER A 387 -0.74 0.43 5.67
C SER A 387 -1.03 -0.15 4.28
N SER A 388 -1.92 0.49 3.52
CA SER A 388 -2.35 0.02 2.20
C SER A 388 -2.15 1.04 1.08
N HIS A 389 -1.89 2.31 1.43
CA HIS A 389 -1.78 3.38 0.42
C HIS A 389 -0.91 4.53 0.91
N ALA A 390 -0.13 5.10 -0.01
CA ALA A 390 0.68 6.28 0.22
C ALA A 390 0.12 7.50 -0.52
N MET A 391 0.16 8.66 0.13
CA MET A 391 -0.30 9.95 -0.38
C MET A 391 0.58 11.08 0.13
N THR A 392 0.46 12.27 -0.48
CA THR A 392 1.27 13.42 -0.09
C THR A 392 0.50 14.29 0.92
N LEU A 393 0.91 14.30 2.18
CA LEU A 393 0.31 15.15 3.22
C LEU A 393 0.68 16.61 2.98
N MET A 394 -0.32 17.48 2.81
CA MET A 394 -0.10 18.85 2.34
C MET A 394 -0.82 19.95 3.12
N ALA A 395 -1.86 19.64 3.87
CA ALA A 395 -2.59 20.66 4.60
C ALA A 395 -3.09 20.18 5.97
N VAL A 396 -3.25 21.15 6.88
CA VAL A 396 -3.85 20.96 8.20
C VAL A 396 -4.72 22.16 8.55
N ASP A 397 -5.89 21.90 9.09
CA ASP A 397 -6.72 22.93 9.69
C ASP A 397 -6.60 22.87 11.22
N LEU A 398 -6.22 24.00 11.81
CA LEU A 398 -5.98 24.13 13.24
C LEU A 398 -7.08 24.96 13.90
N ASN A 399 -7.53 24.54 15.07
CA ASN A 399 -8.43 25.35 15.91
C ASN A 399 -7.68 26.50 16.58
N ALA A 400 -8.41 27.34 17.33
CA ALA A 400 -7.85 28.51 18.04
C ALA A 400 -6.76 28.12 19.09
N GLN A 401 -6.75 26.88 19.56
CA GLN A 401 -5.75 26.35 20.49
C GLN A 401 -4.56 25.70 19.76
N GLY A 402 -4.52 25.75 18.42
CA GLY A 402 -3.46 25.16 17.61
C GLY A 402 -3.54 23.63 17.46
N LYS A 403 -4.67 23.02 17.86
CA LYS A 403 -4.89 21.58 17.68
C LYS A 403 -5.48 21.28 16.30
N PRO A 404 -5.08 20.19 15.63
CA PRO A 404 -5.64 19.82 14.33
C PRO A 404 -7.11 19.42 14.46
N ARG A 405 -7.90 19.75 13.43
CA ARG A 405 -9.28 19.33 13.24
C ARG A 405 -9.41 18.37 12.06
N LYS A 406 -8.64 18.64 11.00
CA LYS A 406 -8.63 17.85 9.77
C LYS A 406 -7.35 18.08 8.99
N TRP A 407 -7.10 17.17 8.07
CA TRP A 407 -5.89 17.12 7.23
C TRP A 407 -6.28 16.91 5.78
N MET A 408 -5.41 17.31 4.84
CA MET A 408 -5.59 17.03 3.41
C MET A 408 -4.35 16.40 2.83
N VAL A 409 -4.59 15.43 1.94
CA VAL A 409 -3.56 14.75 1.16
C VAL A 409 -3.81 14.91 -0.33
N GLU A 410 -2.74 15.15 -1.10
CA GLU A 410 -2.74 14.98 -2.56
C GLU A 410 -2.67 13.49 -2.87
N ASN A 411 -3.66 12.97 -3.60
CA ASN A 411 -3.73 11.57 -3.98
C ASN A 411 -3.23 11.37 -5.43
N SER A 412 -3.02 10.13 -5.82
CA SER A 412 -2.58 9.73 -7.16
C SER A 412 -3.62 8.91 -7.92
N TRP A 413 -4.91 9.27 -7.81
CA TRP A 413 -6.03 8.63 -8.50
C TRP A 413 -6.68 9.52 -9.58
N GLY A 414 -5.95 10.56 -10.03
CA GLY A 414 -6.45 11.51 -11.01
C GLY A 414 -7.30 12.62 -10.40
N ALA A 415 -7.38 13.74 -11.12
CA ALA A 415 -8.04 14.97 -10.63
C ALA A 415 -9.56 14.86 -10.46
N SER A 416 -10.21 13.88 -11.09
CA SER A 416 -11.65 13.63 -10.94
C SER A 416 -12.01 12.79 -9.71
N SER A 417 -11.02 12.23 -9.00
CA SER A 417 -11.24 11.42 -7.81
C SER A 417 -11.31 12.28 -6.56
N GLY A 418 -12.22 11.95 -5.64
CA GLY A 418 -12.38 12.64 -4.37
C GLY A 418 -12.60 14.15 -4.52
N TYR A 419 -12.00 14.94 -3.63
CA TYR A 419 -12.05 16.39 -3.69
C TYR A 419 -10.96 16.93 -4.64
N ASN A 420 -11.27 17.06 -5.93
CA ASN A 420 -10.29 17.54 -6.95
C ASN A 420 -8.93 16.82 -6.93
N GLY A 421 -8.95 15.50 -6.77
CA GLY A 421 -7.73 14.68 -6.67
C GLY A 421 -7.13 14.58 -5.27
N HIS A 422 -7.78 15.17 -4.27
CA HIS A 422 -7.36 15.14 -2.86
C HIS A 422 -8.32 14.29 -2.02
N LEU A 423 -7.84 13.87 -0.85
CA LEU A 423 -8.68 13.33 0.21
C LEU A 423 -8.56 14.22 1.45
N ILE A 424 -9.70 14.43 2.11
CA ILE A 424 -9.78 15.18 3.37
C ILE A 424 -10.08 14.19 4.48
N MET A 425 -9.29 14.18 5.53
CA MET A 425 -9.46 13.29 6.68
C MET A 425 -9.68 14.07 7.97
N THR A 426 -10.62 13.62 8.80
CA THR A 426 -10.79 14.16 10.16
C THR A 426 -9.58 13.80 11.03
N ASP A 427 -9.35 14.55 12.10
CA ASP A 427 -8.23 14.28 13.00
C ASP A 427 -8.39 12.94 13.73
N GLU A 428 -9.63 12.56 14.08
CA GLU A 428 -9.94 11.26 14.67
C GLU A 428 -9.65 10.09 13.68
N TRP A 429 -9.94 10.29 12.40
CA TRP A 429 -9.59 9.30 11.39
C TRP A 429 -8.06 9.18 11.21
N PHE A 430 -7.35 10.30 11.24
CA PHE A 430 -5.89 10.32 11.20
C PHE A 430 -5.31 9.48 12.35
N ASP A 431 -5.82 9.61 13.57
CA ASP A 431 -5.36 8.85 14.74
C ASP A 431 -5.52 7.35 14.54
N GLU A 432 -6.64 6.92 13.98
CA GLU A 432 -6.98 5.51 13.88
C GLU A 432 -6.35 4.78 12.68
N TYR A 433 -6.09 5.49 11.57
CA TYR A 433 -5.70 4.83 10.31
C TYR A 433 -4.42 5.37 9.66
N MET A 434 -3.77 6.38 10.22
CA MET A 434 -2.42 6.77 9.87
C MET A 434 -1.43 5.75 10.43
N PHE A 435 -0.44 5.32 9.63
CA PHE A 435 0.58 4.39 10.06
C PHE A 435 2.00 4.93 9.91
N ARG A 436 2.31 5.67 8.84
CA ARG A 436 3.67 6.16 8.58
C ARG A 436 3.67 7.60 8.09
N LEU A 437 4.70 8.32 8.50
CA LEU A 437 5.04 9.64 8.00
C LEU A 437 6.55 9.72 7.76
N VAL A 438 6.95 10.24 6.60
CA VAL A 438 8.35 10.56 6.35
C VAL A 438 8.52 12.06 6.44
N VAL A 439 9.36 12.48 7.35
CA VAL A 439 9.56 13.90 7.66
C VAL A 439 11.03 14.30 7.53
N ASP A 440 11.29 15.51 7.05
CA ASP A 440 12.65 16.08 7.02
C ASP A 440 13.18 16.23 8.46
N LYS A 441 14.42 15.82 8.69
CA LYS A 441 15.10 15.87 9.99
C LYS A 441 15.04 17.23 10.67
N LYS A 442 14.97 18.31 9.92
CA LYS A 442 14.88 19.67 10.46
C LYS A 442 13.64 19.93 11.31
N TYR A 443 12.56 19.12 11.12
CA TYR A 443 11.32 19.23 11.89
C TYR A 443 11.26 18.24 13.06
N VAL A 444 12.26 17.38 13.20
CA VAL A 444 12.31 16.37 14.25
C VAL A 444 13.06 16.93 15.46
N PRO A 445 12.48 16.93 16.67
CA PRO A 445 13.18 17.39 17.87
C PRO A 445 14.49 16.63 18.10
N ALA A 446 15.52 17.33 18.58
CA ALA A 446 16.84 16.74 18.81
C ALA A 446 16.77 15.50 19.73
N ALA A 447 15.95 15.54 20.79
CA ALA A 447 15.75 14.39 21.69
C ALA A 447 15.15 13.17 20.94
N THR A 448 14.26 13.40 19.98
CA THR A 448 13.67 12.36 19.14
C THR A 448 14.71 11.79 18.15
N LEU A 449 15.59 12.64 17.58
CA LEU A 449 16.68 12.17 16.72
C LEU A 449 17.67 11.27 17.47
N GLU A 450 17.93 11.51 18.77
CA GLU A 450 18.78 10.64 19.57
C GLU A 450 18.24 9.22 19.69
N LEU A 451 16.92 9.03 19.60
CA LEU A 451 16.31 7.69 19.61
C LEU A 451 16.74 6.83 18.41
N LEU A 452 17.10 7.45 17.28
CA LEU A 452 17.60 6.73 16.09
C LEU A 452 18.95 6.04 16.30
N LYS A 453 19.69 6.39 17.35
CA LYS A 453 20.96 5.75 17.72
C LYS A 453 20.77 4.40 18.43
N GLN A 454 19.54 4.06 18.81
CA GLN A 454 19.23 2.77 19.43
C GLN A 454 19.44 1.64 18.41
N LYS A 455 19.81 0.46 18.91
CA LYS A 455 19.81 -0.77 18.11
C LYS A 455 18.34 -1.12 17.76
N PRO A 456 17.97 -1.20 16.47
CA PRO A 456 16.62 -1.51 16.10
C PRO A 456 16.18 -2.91 16.52
N VAL A 457 14.91 -3.04 16.88
CA VAL A 457 14.24 -4.35 17.00
C VAL A 457 13.95 -4.85 15.60
N LYS A 458 14.39 -6.06 15.29
CA LYS A 458 14.19 -6.68 13.98
C LYS A 458 12.81 -7.38 13.95
N LEU A 459 11.97 -6.99 13.00
CA LEU A 459 10.67 -7.59 12.73
C LEU A 459 10.76 -8.51 11.49
N PRO A 460 9.93 -9.55 11.42
CA PRO A 460 9.93 -10.44 10.26
C PRO A 460 9.29 -9.77 9.03
N ALA A 461 9.59 -10.26 7.84
CA ALA A 461 9.01 -9.79 6.58
C ALA A 461 7.48 -9.91 6.52
N TRP A 462 6.89 -10.81 7.30
CA TRP A 462 5.43 -11.03 7.43
C TRP A 462 4.83 -10.33 8.65
N ASP A 463 5.40 -9.23 9.10
CA ASP A 463 4.84 -8.45 10.20
C ASP A 463 3.47 -7.88 9.81
N PRO A 464 2.44 -7.94 10.70
CA PRO A 464 1.08 -7.53 10.36
C PRO A 464 0.94 -6.09 9.83
N LEU A 465 1.74 -5.16 10.34
CA LEU A 465 1.67 -3.76 9.90
C LEU A 465 2.16 -3.58 8.46
N PHE A 466 3.04 -4.46 7.98
CA PHE A 466 3.66 -4.37 6.66
C PHE A 466 3.06 -5.35 5.63
N ALA A 467 2.28 -6.32 6.08
CA ALA A 467 1.65 -7.32 5.21
C ALA A 467 0.60 -6.75 4.24
N GLY A 468 0.13 -5.52 4.44
CA GLY A 468 -0.86 -4.87 3.58
C GLY A 468 -0.29 -4.15 2.36
N GLU A 469 1.02 -4.17 2.16
CA GLU A 469 1.72 -3.50 1.05
C GLU A 469 2.06 -4.44 -0.12
N GLU A 470 1.65 -5.70 -0.02
CA GLU A 470 1.88 -6.76 -1.01
C GLU A 470 0.79 -6.83 -2.08
#